data_c3b28d413e4ada5fbb69d672436a8422
#
_entry.id   c3b28d413e4ada5fbb69d672436a8422
#
_cell.length_a   1.000
_cell.length_b   1.000
_cell.length_c   1.000
_cell.angle_alpha   90.00
_cell.angle_beta   90.00
_cell.angle_gamma   90.00
#
_symmetry.space_group_name_H-M   'P 1'
#
loop_
_entity.id
_entity.type
_entity.pdbx_description
1 polymer ?
#
loop_
_entity_poly.entity_id
_entity_poly.type
_entity_poly.pdbx_seq_one_letter_code
_entity_poly.pdbx_strand_id
1 'polypeptide(L)'
;MKQRINLVTLGVNDLEKSMEFYQKMGWQTNGIVGTEYENGAVVMFELGGSMMLCLYERKNLAWDSEVALQPASATEFSLGYFVNSQEEVDTVMDRAKKTGANISKPAGQAFWGGYNGYFQDLDGHLWEVGYNPSWKVEE
;
A
#
# COMPACT_ATOMS: atom_id res chain seq x y z
N MET A 1 -20.64 14.32 -4.71
CA MET A 1 -19.54 13.73 -3.92
C MET A 1 -18.41 14.74 -3.85
N LYS A 2 -17.83 15.00 -2.66
CA LYS A 2 -16.65 15.87 -2.53
C LYS A 2 -15.38 15.15 -3.01
N GLN A 3 -14.39 15.90 -3.51
CA GLN A 3 -13.12 15.33 -4.01
C GLN A 3 -12.23 14.88 -2.84
N ARG A 4 -12.52 13.72 -2.27
CA ARG A 4 -11.71 13.11 -1.21
C ARG A 4 -11.92 11.61 -1.15
N ILE A 5 -10.89 10.92 -0.69
CA ILE A 5 -10.93 9.50 -0.32
C ILE A 5 -10.56 9.41 1.16
N ASN A 6 -11.33 8.66 1.94
CA ASN A 6 -11.07 8.48 3.36
C ASN A 6 -10.56 7.06 3.69
N LEU A 7 -10.76 6.12 2.79
CA LEU A 7 -10.37 4.73 3.00
C LEU A 7 -9.91 4.11 1.69
N VAL A 8 -8.76 3.47 1.71
CA VAL A 8 -8.30 2.54 0.66
C VAL A 8 -8.27 1.16 1.27
N THR A 9 -9.00 0.21 0.69
CA THR A 9 -9.01 -1.18 1.13
C THR A 9 -8.26 -2.04 0.12
N LEU A 10 -7.27 -2.78 0.59
CA LEU A 10 -6.52 -3.74 -0.20
C LEU A 10 -7.02 -5.15 0.10
N GLY A 11 -7.41 -5.88 -0.92
CA GLY A 11 -7.71 -7.30 -0.80
C GLY A 11 -6.42 -8.11 -0.64
N VAL A 12 -6.32 -8.90 0.43
CA VAL A 12 -5.12 -9.68 0.75
C VAL A 12 -5.45 -11.16 0.92
N ASN A 13 -4.48 -12.03 0.73
CA ASN A 13 -4.67 -13.47 0.90
C ASN A 13 -4.51 -13.91 2.36
N ASP A 14 -3.54 -13.32 3.06
CA ASP A 14 -3.23 -13.64 4.46
C ASP A 14 -3.10 -12.34 5.25
N LEU A 15 -4.10 -12.08 6.08
CA LEU A 15 -4.21 -10.81 6.81
C LEU A 15 -3.02 -10.57 7.76
N GLU A 16 -2.58 -11.61 8.48
CA GLU A 16 -1.44 -11.53 9.39
C GLU A 16 -0.13 -11.23 8.68
N LYS A 17 0.16 -11.97 7.61
CA LYS A 17 1.39 -11.77 6.82
C LYS A 17 1.41 -10.40 6.16
N SER A 18 0.28 -9.95 5.64
CA SER A 18 0.16 -8.61 5.06
C SER A 18 0.35 -7.52 6.11
N MET A 19 -0.23 -7.67 7.29
CA MET A 19 -0.02 -6.76 8.42
C MET A 19 1.47 -6.68 8.79
N GLU A 20 2.14 -7.82 8.95
CA GLU A 20 3.55 -7.87 9.29
C GLU A 20 4.43 -7.20 8.22
N PHE A 21 4.08 -7.37 6.95
CA PHE A 21 4.77 -6.72 5.84
C PHE A 21 4.77 -5.19 6.03
N TYR A 22 3.59 -4.58 6.23
CA TYR A 22 3.50 -3.12 6.39
C TYR A 22 4.12 -2.64 7.70
N GLN A 23 4.06 -3.44 8.77
CA GLN A 23 4.78 -3.13 10.02
C GLN A 23 6.30 -3.11 9.80
N LYS A 24 6.85 -4.04 9.05
CA LYS A 24 8.29 -4.08 8.68
C LYS A 24 8.67 -2.92 7.75
N MET A 25 7.71 -2.40 6.97
CA MET A 25 7.91 -1.18 6.18
C MET A 25 7.96 0.08 7.08
N GLY A 26 7.56 -0.01 8.34
CA GLY A 26 7.62 1.07 9.31
C GLY A 26 6.27 1.61 9.76
N TRP A 27 5.16 1.03 9.32
CA TRP A 27 3.83 1.49 9.68
C TRP A 27 3.33 0.86 10.98
N GLN A 28 2.49 1.58 11.70
CA GLN A 28 1.93 1.16 12.97
C GLN A 28 0.43 0.89 12.84
N THR A 29 -0.03 -0.13 13.55
CA THR A 29 -1.45 -0.51 13.60
C THR A 29 -1.79 -1.04 14.98
N ASN A 30 -3.07 -1.02 15.33
CA ASN A 30 -3.61 -1.65 16.54
C ASN A 30 -3.83 -3.17 16.36
N GLY A 31 -3.42 -3.73 15.23
CA GLY A 31 -3.56 -5.15 14.94
C GLY A 31 -4.89 -5.50 14.26
N ILE A 32 -5.21 -6.79 14.29
CA ILE A 32 -6.44 -7.31 13.70
C ILE A 32 -7.62 -6.97 14.59
N VAL A 33 -8.63 -6.33 14.02
CA VAL A 33 -9.88 -5.96 14.69
C VAL A 33 -11.08 -6.48 13.91
N GLY A 34 -12.27 -6.46 14.51
CA GLY A 34 -13.51 -6.86 13.83
C GLY A 34 -13.75 -8.37 13.80
N THR A 35 -13.00 -9.15 14.56
CA THR A 35 -13.13 -10.61 14.61
C THR A 35 -14.44 -11.08 15.22
N GLU A 36 -15.14 -10.22 15.95
CA GLU A 36 -16.47 -10.49 16.53
C GLU A 36 -17.58 -10.53 15.47
N TYR A 37 -17.34 -10.00 14.29
CA TYR A 37 -18.27 -10.02 13.16
C TYR A 37 -17.92 -11.13 12.17
N GLU A 38 -18.92 -11.72 11.54
CA GLU A 38 -18.72 -12.67 10.45
C GLU A 38 -18.00 -11.98 9.28
N ASN A 39 -16.90 -12.57 8.82
CA ASN A 39 -16.06 -12.02 7.75
C ASN A 39 -15.58 -10.58 8.02
N GLY A 40 -15.46 -10.19 9.30
CA GLY A 40 -15.22 -8.79 9.68
C GLY A 40 -13.78 -8.45 10.05
N ALA A 41 -12.86 -9.42 10.07
CA ALA A 41 -11.47 -9.18 10.46
C ALA A 41 -10.74 -8.27 9.48
N VAL A 42 -10.19 -7.17 9.97
CA VAL A 42 -9.43 -6.19 9.20
C VAL A 42 -8.22 -5.70 9.97
N VAL A 43 -7.28 -5.10 9.26
CA VAL A 43 -6.19 -4.30 9.83
C VAL A 43 -6.29 -2.88 9.28
N MET A 44 -6.19 -1.90 10.18
CA MET A 44 -6.28 -0.49 9.81
C MET A 44 -4.95 0.21 10.09
N PHE A 45 -4.51 1.03 9.15
CA PHE A 45 -3.39 1.95 9.30
C PHE A 45 -3.88 3.37 9.12
N GLU A 46 -3.61 4.23 10.10
CA GLU A 46 -3.92 5.65 10.00
C GLU A 46 -2.91 6.33 9.07
N LEU A 47 -3.42 7.05 8.09
CA LEU A 47 -2.63 7.86 7.18
C LEU A 47 -2.87 9.35 7.48
N GLY A 48 -2.08 10.23 6.91
CA GLY A 48 -2.31 11.67 7.04
C GLY A 48 -3.67 12.10 6.47
N GLY A 49 -4.19 13.23 6.97
CA GLY A 49 -5.39 13.85 6.39
C GLY A 49 -6.69 13.08 6.56
N SER A 50 -6.85 12.34 7.66
CA SER A 50 -8.06 11.53 7.94
C SER A 50 -8.28 10.40 6.95
N MET A 51 -7.22 9.93 6.32
CA MET A 51 -7.24 8.79 5.41
C MET A 51 -6.78 7.54 6.14
N MET A 52 -7.38 6.40 5.81
CA MET A 52 -7.03 5.09 6.35
C MET A 52 -6.65 4.16 5.21
N LEU A 53 -5.71 3.26 5.46
CA LEU A 53 -5.51 2.07 4.63
C LEU A 53 -5.99 0.86 5.41
N CYS A 54 -6.83 0.06 4.79
CA CYS A 54 -7.39 -1.16 5.36
C CYS A 54 -6.86 -2.38 4.62
N LEU A 55 -6.45 -3.39 5.37
CA LEU A 55 -6.19 -4.71 4.82
C LEU A 55 -7.41 -5.59 5.14
N TYR A 56 -7.94 -6.25 4.13
CA TYR A 56 -9.13 -7.09 4.24
C TYR A 56 -8.92 -8.35 3.39
N GLU A 57 -9.25 -9.52 3.92
CA GLU A 57 -9.12 -10.73 3.11
C GLU A 57 -9.96 -10.60 1.83
N ARG A 58 -9.34 -10.90 0.70
CA ARG A 58 -9.96 -10.73 -0.63
C ARG A 58 -11.31 -11.41 -0.76
N LYS A 59 -11.45 -12.61 -0.20
CA LYS A 59 -12.72 -13.36 -0.16
C LYS A 59 -13.80 -12.63 0.63
N ASN A 60 -13.41 -11.98 1.74
CA ASN A 60 -14.33 -11.26 2.60
C ASN A 60 -14.75 -9.92 1.99
N LEU A 61 -13.82 -9.25 1.30
CA LEU A 61 -14.12 -8.04 0.55
C LEU A 61 -15.12 -8.35 -0.58
N ALA A 62 -14.94 -9.45 -1.29
CA ALA A 62 -15.88 -9.90 -2.33
C ALA A 62 -17.26 -10.17 -1.74
N TRP A 63 -17.32 -10.85 -0.60
CA TRP A 63 -18.57 -11.13 0.11
C TRP A 63 -19.28 -9.85 0.57
N ASP A 64 -18.54 -8.94 1.22
CA ASP A 64 -19.10 -7.70 1.77
C ASP A 64 -19.60 -6.75 0.67
N SER A 65 -18.90 -6.68 -0.44
CA SER A 65 -19.26 -5.82 -1.57
C SER A 65 -20.26 -6.47 -2.54
N GLU A 66 -20.61 -7.73 -2.32
CA GLU A 66 -21.48 -8.52 -3.21
C GLU A 66 -20.98 -8.60 -4.65
N VAL A 67 -19.65 -8.70 -4.80
CA VAL A 67 -18.98 -8.85 -6.11
C VAL A 67 -18.32 -10.21 -6.18
N ALA A 68 -18.32 -10.85 -7.34
CA ALA A 68 -17.62 -12.11 -7.54
C ALA A 68 -16.12 -11.97 -7.28
N LEU A 69 -15.54 -12.96 -6.60
CA LEU A 69 -14.09 -12.99 -6.36
C LEU A 69 -13.37 -13.10 -7.71
N GLN A 70 -12.51 -12.14 -8.00
CA GLN A 70 -11.72 -12.08 -9.23
C GLN A 70 -10.24 -12.36 -8.94
N PRO A 71 -9.47 -12.85 -9.94
CA PRO A 71 -8.02 -12.90 -9.84
C PRO A 71 -7.42 -11.52 -9.57
N ALA A 72 -6.32 -11.47 -8.81
CA ALA A 72 -5.62 -10.22 -8.56
C ALA A 72 -5.06 -9.63 -9.86
N SER A 73 -5.16 -8.31 -10.00
CA SER A 73 -4.54 -7.56 -11.09
C SER A 73 -3.75 -6.38 -10.54
N ALA A 74 -2.47 -6.30 -10.92
CA ALA A 74 -1.59 -5.22 -10.48
C ALA A 74 -1.76 -3.93 -11.28
N THR A 75 -2.47 -3.98 -12.39
CA THR A 75 -2.57 -2.85 -13.32
C THR A 75 -3.83 -2.01 -13.17
N GLU A 76 -4.71 -2.36 -12.23
CA GLU A 76 -5.95 -1.59 -12.00
C GLU A 76 -5.68 -0.26 -11.30
N PHE A 77 -4.71 -0.22 -10.38
CA PHE A 77 -4.29 1.00 -9.71
C PHE A 77 -2.89 0.82 -9.10
N SER A 78 -2.28 1.92 -8.72
CA SER A 78 -1.08 1.91 -7.89
C SER A 78 -1.22 2.91 -6.76
N LEU A 79 -0.53 2.67 -5.66
CA LEU A 79 -0.41 3.62 -4.57
C LEU A 79 0.93 4.35 -4.70
N GLY A 80 0.93 5.66 -4.46
CA GLY A 80 2.13 6.47 -4.54
C GLY A 80 2.60 6.89 -3.15
N TYR A 81 3.86 6.67 -2.86
CA TYR A 81 4.55 7.17 -1.70
C TYR A 81 5.68 8.08 -2.15
N PHE A 82 5.48 9.39 -1.96
CA PHE A 82 6.44 10.40 -2.41
C PHE A 82 7.21 10.96 -1.23
N VAL A 83 8.48 11.23 -1.47
CA VAL A 83 9.45 11.73 -0.50
C VAL A 83 10.17 12.96 -1.04
N ASN A 84 11.04 13.57 -0.24
CA ASN A 84 11.66 14.85 -0.58
C ASN A 84 13.09 14.75 -1.12
N SER A 85 13.60 13.53 -1.34
CA SER A 85 14.92 13.32 -1.94
C SER A 85 15.05 11.97 -2.63
N GLN A 86 16.05 11.85 -3.51
CA GLN A 86 16.38 10.59 -4.18
C GLN A 86 16.88 9.54 -3.17
N GLU A 87 17.65 9.96 -2.19
CA GLU A 87 18.18 9.10 -1.13
C GLU A 87 17.06 8.46 -0.30
N GLU A 88 15.99 9.21 -0.05
CA GLU A 88 14.82 8.67 0.66
C GLU A 88 14.09 7.63 -0.20
N VAL A 89 14.00 7.82 -1.52
CA VAL A 89 13.46 6.80 -2.44
C VAL A 89 14.27 5.51 -2.33
N ASP A 90 15.60 5.62 -2.42
CA ASP A 90 16.50 4.47 -2.33
C ASP A 90 16.34 3.74 -1.00
N THR A 91 16.22 4.48 0.10
CA THR A 91 16.02 3.92 1.44
C THR A 91 14.72 3.12 1.54
N VAL A 92 13.64 3.67 1.03
CA VAL A 92 12.31 3.00 1.05
C VAL A 92 12.34 1.75 0.16
N MET A 93 12.89 1.85 -1.04
CA MET A 93 12.99 0.72 -1.97
C MET A 93 13.84 -0.42 -1.40
N ASP A 94 14.94 -0.08 -0.73
CA ASP A 94 15.81 -1.04 -0.06
C ASP A 94 15.09 -1.76 1.09
N ARG A 95 14.34 -1.02 1.89
CA ARG A 95 13.51 -1.59 2.96
C ARG A 95 12.45 -2.53 2.40
N ALA A 96 11.78 -2.12 1.32
CA ALA A 96 10.78 -2.95 0.66
C ALA A 96 11.38 -4.29 0.21
N LYS A 97 12.54 -4.26 -0.45
CA LYS A 97 13.26 -5.46 -0.87
C LYS A 97 13.60 -6.36 0.30
N LYS A 98 14.15 -5.81 1.38
CA LYS A 98 14.51 -6.55 2.60
C LYS A 98 13.29 -7.14 3.31
N THR A 99 12.13 -6.54 3.14
CA THR A 99 10.86 -6.97 3.74
C THR A 99 10.17 -8.07 2.91
N GLY A 100 10.65 -8.36 1.71
CA GLY A 100 10.13 -9.41 0.86
C GLY A 100 9.25 -8.92 -0.30
N ALA A 101 9.21 -7.62 -0.55
CA ALA A 101 8.51 -7.08 -1.70
C ALA A 101 9.18 -7.51 -3.02
N ASN A 102 8.39 -7.61 -4.07
CA ASN A 102 8.89 -7.77 -5.41
C ASN A 102 9.23 -6.37 -5.99
N ILE A 103 10.48 -6.15 -6.34
CA ILE A 103 10.90 -4.91 -6.99
C ILE A 103 10.63 -5.04 -8.50
N SER A 104 9.54 -4.45 -8.95
CA SER A 104 9.16 -4.50 -10.37
C SER A 104 9.94 -3.49 -11.21
N LYS A 105 10.33 -2.35 -10.62
CA LYS A 105 11.19 -1.35 -11.24
C LYS A 105 12.17 -0.80 -10.21
N PRO A 106 13.46 -1.05 -10.35
CA PRO A 106 14.46 -0.43 -9.47
C PRO A 106 14.41 1.10 -9.52
N ALA A 107 14.77 1.74 -8.40
CA ALA A 107 14.83 3.19 -8.34
C ALA A 107 15.82 3.75 -9.35
N GLY A 108 15.45 4.82 -10.02
CA GLY A 108 16.25 5.48 -11.03
C GLY A 108 15.59 6.74 -11.56
N GLN A 109 16.27 7.39 -12.50
CA GLN A 109 15.72 8.58 -13.14
C GLN A 109 14.44 8.26 -13.88
N ALA A 110 13.40 9.06 -13.64
CA ALA A 110 12.10 8.89 -14.27
C ALA A 110 12.00 9.75 -15.53
N PHE A 111 11.23 9.26 -16.51
CA PHE A 111 11.06 9.97 -17.78
C PHE A 111 10.45 11.38 -17.63
N TRP A 112 9.70 11.61 -16.54
CA TRP A 112 9.01 12.88 -16.26
C TRP A 112 9.89 13.88 -15.48
N GLY A 113 11.18 13.59 -15.26
CA GLY A 113 12.15 14.51 -14.64
C GLY A 113 12.39 14.29 -13.15
N GLY A 114 11.71 13.35 -12.53
CA GLY A 114 11.92 12.96 -11.14
C GLY A 114 12.75 11.69 -11.00
N TYR A 115 12.56 11.02 -9.86
CA TYR A 115 13.27 9.79 -9.51
C TYR A 115 12.27 8.84 -8.86
N ASN A 116 12.14 7.62 -9.35
CA ASN A 116 11.17 6.67 -8.82
C ASN A 116 11.58 5.21 -8.98
N GLY A 117 10.92 4.36 -8.22
CA GLY A 117 10.90 2.92 -8.39
C GLY A 117 9.51 2.39 -8.06
N TYR A 118 9.28 1.12 -8.36
CA TYR A 118 8.05 0.42 -8.04
C TYR A 118 8.36 -0.87 -7.30
N PHE A 119 7.56 -1.17 -6.29
CA PHE A 119 7.53 -2.49 -5.69
C PHE A 119 6.10 -3.02 -5.63
N GLN A 120 5.97 -4.32 -5.51
CA GLN A 120 4.70 -4.98 -5.21
C GLN A 120 4.77 -5.55 -3.81
N ASP A 121 3.68 -5.37 -3.05
CA ASP A 121 3.54 -6.01 -1.75
C ASP A 121 3.38 -7.53 -1.91
N LEU A 122 3.13 -8.25 -0.81
CA LEU A 122 3.01 -9.70 -0.82
C LEU A 122 1.82 -10.21 -1.67
N ASP A 123 0.86 -9.35 -1.95
CA ASP A 123 -0.36 -9.64 -2.72
C ASP A 123 -0.30 -9.10 -4.15
N GLY A 124 0.81 -8.50 -4.53
CA GLY A 124 1.03 -7.95 -5.87
C GLY A 124 0.54 -6.52 -6.06
N HIS A 125 0.11 -5.83 -5.01
CA HIS A 125 -0.30 -4.44 -5.11
C HIS A 125 0.90 -3.55 -5.43
N LEU A 126 0.76 -2.68 -6.44
CA LEU A 126 1.82 -1.78 -6.89
C LEU A 126 1.92 -0.54 -5.99
N TRP A 127 3.16 -0.25 -5.61
CA TRP A 127 3.55 0.98 -4.96
C TRP A 127 4.59 1.70 -5.81
N GLU A 128 4.32 2.94 -6.15
CA GLU A 128 5.32 3.87 -6.68
C GLU A 128 5.97 4.60 -5.51
N VAL A 129 7.28 4.50 -5.41
CA VAL A 129 8.09 5.31 -4.49
C VAL A 129 8.80 6.35 -5.31
N GLY A 130 8.51 7.62 -5.08
CA GLY A 130 8.96 8.67 -5.96
C GLY A 130 9.44 9.94 -5.26
N TYR A 131 10.30 10.67 -5.97
CA TYR A 131 10.69 12.03 -5.68
C TYR A 131 10.40 12.90 -6.90
N ASN A 132 9.59 13.93 -6.68
CA ASN A 132 9.32 14.94 -7.70
C ASN A 132 9.87 16.28 -7.19
N PRO A 133 10.89 16.85 -7.84
CA PRO A 133 11.51 18.10 -7.39
C PRO A 133 10.54 19.29 -7.37
N SER A 134 9.42 19.18 -8.09
CA SER A 134 8.36 20.20 -8.09
C SER A 134 7.34 20.06 -6.98
N TRP A 135 7.40 18.97 -6.20
CA TRP A 135 6.47 18.71 -5.09
C TRP A 135 7.19 18.81 -3.76
N LYS A 136 6.58 19.49 -2.81
CA LYS A 136 7.00 19.43 -1.42
C LYS A 136 6.02 18.50 -0.69
N VAL A 137 6.54 17.41 -0.21
CA VAL A 137 5.76 16.46 0.60
C VAL A 137 5.90 16.88 2.06
N GLU A 138 4.78 17.08 2.72
CA GLU A 138 4.73 17.34 4.16
C GLU A 138 4.78 16.01 4.91
N GLU A 139 5.62 15.97 5.97
CA GLU A 139 5.78 14.80 6.84
C GLU A 139 4.82 14.84 8.03
#